data_3f060031ad4be8958a738105cc2ea241
#
_entry.id   3f060031ad4be8958a738105cc2ea241
#
_cell.length_a   1.000
_cell.length_b   1.000
_cell.length_c   1.000
_cell.angle_alpha   90.00
_cell.angle_beta   90.00
_cell.angle_gamma   90.00
#
_symmetry.space_group_name_H-M   'P 1'
#
loop_
_entity.id
_entity.type
_entity.pdbx_description
1 polymer ?
#
loop_
_entity_poly.entity_id
_entity_poly.type
_entity_poly.pdbx_seq_one_letter_code
_entity_poly.pdbx_strand_id
1 'polypeptide(L)'
;MTFRLRAAQIADLEQLYEMAKLTGGGFTNLPADRTALTRKLERAEEAFARTYDDLGDDQFTLVLENTETGQVRGTCQMFSQVGQQWPFYSYRMTTLTQHSQELDRTVRAELLSLVTDLEGCSEVGGLFLHPAERAGGFGLLLARSRYLFIAMHR
;
A
#
# COMPACT_ATOMS: atom_id res chain seq x y z
N MET A 1 -22.70 -15.03 1.04
CA MET A 1 -21.67 -14.33 0.24
C MET A 1 -20.30 -14.85 0.65
N THR A 2 -19.59 -15.42 -0.29
CA THR A 2 -18.25 -15.95 -0.07
C THR A 2 -17.24 -15.05 -0.77
N PHE A 3 -16.19 -14.63 -0.04
CA PHE A 3 -15.11 -13.81 -0.58
C PHE A 3 -13.79 -14.58 -0.53
N ARG A 4 -12.94 -14.34 -1.51
CA ARG A 4 -11.55 -14.81 -1.52
C ARG A 4 -10.58 -13.70 -1.83
N LEU A 5 -9.37 -13.83 -1.30
CA LEU A 5 -8.23 -13.02 -1.73
C LEU A 5 -7.43 -13.81 -2.76
N ARG A 6 -7.06 -13.14 -3.84
CA ARG A 6 -6.20 -13.68 -4.88
C ARG A 6 -5.26 -12.61 -5.43
N ALA A 7 -4.23 -13.04 -6.15
CA ALA A 7 -3.43 -12.13 -6.95
C ALA A 7 -4.30 -11.37 -7.95
N ALA A 8 -4.01 -10.08 -8.11
CA ALA A 8 -4.62 -9.27 -9.14
C ALA A 8 -4.10 -9.69 -10.52
N GLN A 9 -4.94 -9.56 -11.53
CA GLN A 9 -4.65 -9.89 -12.92
C GLN A 9 -5.02 -8.72 -13.84
N ILE A 10 -4.45 -8.68 -15.04
CA ILE A 10 -4.81 -7.68 -16.07
C ILE A 10 -6.32 -7.67 -16.34
N ALA A 11 -6.98 -8.81 -16.26
CA ALA A 11 -8.43 -8.92 -16.41
C ALA A 11 -9.24 -8.11 -15.38
N ASP A 12 -8.63 -7.73 -14.25
CA ASP A 12 -9.28 -6.94 -13.19
C ASP A 12 -9.25 -5.42 -13.48
N LEU A 13 -8.60 -4.99 -14.55
CA LEU A 13 -8.34 -3.57 -14.87
C LEU A 13 -9.61 -2.70 -14.78
N GLU A 14 -10.68 -3.09 -15.47
CA GLU A 14 -11.89 -2.27 -15.52
C GLU A 14 -12.58 -2.20 -14.15
N GLN A 15 -12.59 -3.29 -13.41
CA GLN A 15 -13.19 -3.32 -12.07
C GLN A 15 -12.37 -2.47 -11.08
N LEU A 16 -11.05 -2.52 -11.15
CA LEU A 16 -10.16 -1.68 -10.35
C LEU A 16 -10.27 -0.20 -10.75
N TYR A 17 -10.42 0.11 -12.04
CA TYR A 17 -10.64 1.46 -12.52
C TYR A 17 -11.95 2.05 -12.00
N GLU A 18 -13.06 1.30 -12.07
CA GLU A 18 -14.34 1.75 -11.50
C GLU A 18 -14.24 1.96 -9.98
N MET A 19 -13.54 1.08 -9.28
CA MET A 19 -13.31 1.21 -7.85
C MET A 19 -12.41 2.41 -7.51
N ALA A 20 -11.41 2.72 -8.35
CA ALA A 20 -10.52 3.86 -8.20
C ALA A 20 -11.28 5.20 -8.22
N LYS A 21 -12.32 5.33 -9.04
CA LYS A 21 -13.17 6.53 -9.07
C LYS A 21 -13.86 6.81 -7.73
N LEU A 22 -14.10 5.78 -6.92
CA LEU A 22 -14.72 5.90 -5.61
C LEU A 22 -13.77 6.43 -4.53
N THR A 23 -12.48 6.53 -4.82
CA THR A 23 -11.47 7.00 -3.84
C THR A 23 -11.45 8.52 -3.67
N GLY A 24 -12.11 9.26 -4.54
CA GLY A 24 -12.09 10.73 -4.51
C GLY A 24 -10.79 11.37 -4.99
N GLY A 25 -9.90 10.63 -5.67
CA GLY A 25 -8.69 11.13 -6.33
C GLY A 25 -7.46 11.31 -5.45
N GLY A 26 -7.56 11.15 -4.14
CA GLY A 26 -6.42 11.29 -3.22
C GLY A 26 -5.64 10.00 -2.95
N PHE A 27 -6.07 8.87 -3.50
CA PHE A 27 -5.51 7.56 -3.23
C PHE A 27 -4.51 7.14 -4.31
N THR A 28 -3.25 7.49 -4.13
CA THR A 28 -2.17 7.29 -5.11
C THR A 28 -1.91 5.82 -5.48
N ASN A 29 -2.21 4.90 -4.56
CA ASN A 29 -2.01 3.47 -4.80
C ASN A 29 -3.09 2.85 -5.71
N LEU A 30 -4.24 3.50 -5.86
CA LEU A 30 -5.29 3.09 -6.80
C LEU A 30 -5.71 4.31 -7.65
N PRO A 31 -4.88 4.73 -8.60
CA PRO A 31 -5.18 5.90 -9.45
C PRO A 31 -6.34 5.61 -10.39
N ALA A 32 -7.22 6.60 -10.60
CA ALA A 32 -8.28 6.52 -11.59
C ALA A 32 -7.74 6.79 -13.03
N ASP A 33 -6.73 6.05 -13.41
CA ASP A 33 -6.05 6.12 -14.71
C ASP A 33 -5.76 4.70 -15.22
N ARG A 34 -6.30 4.35 -16.40
CA ARG A 34 -6.16 2.99 -16.94
C ARG A 34 -4.71 2.64 -17.26
N THR A 35 -3.94 3.58 -17.79
CA THR A 35 -2.54 3.34 -18.15
C THR A 35 -1.70 3.07 -16.92
N ALA A 36 -1.90 3.85 -15.86
CA ALA A 36 -1.20 3.64 -14.59
C ALA A 36 -1.62 2.32 -13.92
N LEU A 37 -2.91 1.97 -13.96
CA LEU A 37 -3.40 0.70 -13.42
C LEU A 37 -2.89 -0.50 -14.22
N THR A 38 -2.85 -0.42 -15.56
CA THR A 38 -2.28 -1.48 -16.41
C THR A 38 -0.83 -1.77 -16.00
N ARG A 39 0.02 -0.75 -15.91
CA ARG A 39 1.42 -0.93 -15.49
C ARG A 39 1.55 -1.56 -14.10
N LYS A 40 0.66 -1.18 -13.16
CA LYS A 40 0.65 -1.77 -11.82
C LYS A 40 0.26 -3.25 -11.84
N LEU A 41 -0.70 -3.63 -12.67
CA LEU A 41 -1.14 -5.01 -12.81
C LEU A 41 -0.09 -5.87 -13.51
N GLU A 42 0.54 -5.37 -14.57
CA GLU A 42 1.67 -6.03 -15.24
C GLU A 42 2.82 -6.31 -14.26
N ARG A 43 3.24 -5.30 -13.49
CA ARG A 43 4.25 -5.47 -12.44
C ARG A 43 3.84 -6.49 -11.37
N ALA A 44 2.55 -6.51 -11.00
CA ALA A 44 2.07 -7.50 -10.03
C ALA A 44 2.08 -8.92 -10.61
N GLU A 45 1.65 -9.13 -11.85
CA GLU A 45 1.73 -10.43 -12.51
C GLU A 45 3.17 -10.92 -12.64
N GLU A 46 4.10 -10.05 -13.05
CA GLU A 46 5.54 -10.34 -13.11
C GLU A 46 6.09 -10.74 -11.74
N ALA A 47 5.75 -9.99 -10.69
CA ALA A 47 6.19 -10.27 -9.32
C ALA A 47 5.69 -11.63 -8.81
N PHE A 48 4.41 -11.99 -9.08
CA PHE A 48 3.85 -13.28 -8.71
C PHE A 48 4.39 -14.45 -9.55
N ALA A 49 4.81 -14.19 -10.80
CA ALA A 49 5.38 -15.21 -11.68
C ALA A 49 6.87 -15.47 -11.42
N ARG A 50 7.52 -14.66 -10.60
CA ARG A 50 8.96 -14.75 -10.33
C ARG A 50 9.33 -16.04 -9.62
N THR A 51 10.41 -16.69 -10.07
CA THR A 51 10.88 -18.00 -9.56
C THR A 51 12.26 -17.94 -8.90
N TYR A 52 12.85 -16.77 -8.74
CA TYR A 52 14.19 -16.56 -8.18
C TYR A 52 14.14 -15.62 -6.98
N ASP A 53 15.10 -15.80 -6.05
CA ASP A 53 15.14 -15.12 -4.74
C ASP A 53 15.92 -13.79 -4.75
N ASP A 54 15.97 -13.08 -5.88
CA ASP A 54 16.57 -11.76 -5.91
C ASP A 54 15.64 -10.72 -5.28
N LEU A 55 16.18 -9.88 -4.40
CA LEU A 55 15.47 -8.73 -3.85
C LEU A 55 15.30 -7.69 -4.95
N GLY A 56 14.10 -7.55 -5.47
CA GLY A 56 13.73 -6.58 -6.48
C GLY A 56 12.79 -5.51 -5.95
N ASP A 57 12.51 -4.53 -6.80
CA ASP A 57 11.44 -3.54 -6.59
C ASP A 57 10.08 -4.14 -7.04
N ASP A 58 9.64 -5.18 -6.32
CA ASP A 58 8.42 -5.91 -6.66
C ASP A 58 7.19 -5.28 -6.01
N GLN A 59 6.12 -5.27 -6.77
CA GLN A 59 4.82 -4.85 -6.29
C GLN A 59 3.83 -6.00 -6.36
N PHE A 60 3.37 -6.47 -5.22
CA PHE A 60 2.34 -7.50 -5.12
C PHE A 60 0.98 -6.84 -4.88
N THR A 61 0.03 -7.09 -5.75
CA THR A 61 -1.34 -6.59 -5.61
C THR A 61 -2.29 -7.75 -5.41
N LEU A 62 -3.06 -7.73 -4.33
CA LEU A 62 -4.13 -8.67 -4.04
C LEU A 62 -5.49 -8.00 -4.25
N VAL A 63 -6.45 -8.77 -4.71
CA VAL A 63 -7.85 -8.35 -4.82
C VAL A 63 -8.76 -9.21 -3.98
N LEU A 64 -9.78 -8.59 -3.40
CA LEU A 64 -10.88 -9.25 -2.72
C LEU A 64 -12.01 -9.46 -3.72
N GLU A 65 -12.25 -10.70 -4.07
CA GLU A 65 -13.27 -11.10 -5.04
C GLU A 65 -14.47 -11.75 -4.34
N ASN A 66 -15.66 -11.35 -4.71
CA ASN A 66 -16.89 -12.09 -4.39
C ASN A 66 -16.98 -13.30 -5.33
N THR A 67 -16.88 -14.51 -4.79
CA THR A 67 -16.81 -15.76 -5.59
C THR A 67 -18.14 -16.12 -6.26
N GLU A 68 -19.24 -15.57 -5.82
CA GLU A 68 -20.57 -15.81 -6.40
C GLU A 68 -20.81 -14.96 -7.64
N THR A 69 -20.28 -13.72 -7.65
CA THR A 69 -20.50 -12.76 -8.73
C THR A 69 -19.27 -12.50 -9.60
N GLY A 70 -18.09 -12.91 -9.16
CA GLY A 70 -16.81 -12.59 -9.80
C GLY A 70 -16.39 -11.11 -9.64
N GLN A 71 -17.10 -10.34 -8.84
CA GLN A 71 -16.80 -8.92 -8.67
C GLN A 71 -15.64 -8.68 -7.71
N VAL A 72 -14.70 -7.83 -8.13
CA VAL A 72 -13.64 -7.30 -7.26
C VAL A 72 -14.23 -6.20 -6.37
N ARG A 73 -14.12 -6.38 -5.07
CA ARG A 73 -14.71 -5.49 -4.06
C ARG A 73 -13.68 -4.83 -3.14
N GLY A 74 -12.41 -5.16 -3.28
CA GLY A 74 -11.33 -4.54 -2.51
C GLY A 74 -9.97 -4.87 -3.09
N THR A 75 -8.96 -4.12 -2.66
CA THR A 75 -7.56 -4.36 -3.04
C THR A 75 -6.64 -4.03 -1.88
N CYS A 76 -5.46 -4.64 -1.87
CA CYS A 76 -4.35 -4.25 -1.02
C CYS A 76 -3.02 -4.55 -1.72
N GLN A 77 -1.97 -3.86 -1.32
CA GLN A 77 -0.67 -3.94 -1.97
C GLN A 77 0.45 -4.15 -0.96
N MET A 78 1.53 -4.74 -1.45
CA MET A 78 2.80 -4.89 -0.76
C MET A 78 3.91 -4.53 -1.74
N PHE A 79 4.93 -3.85 -1.24
CA PHE A 79 6.13 -3.51 -1.99
C PHE A 79 7.31 -4.19 -1.28
N SER A 80 8.14 -4.90 -2.03
CA SER A 80 9.29 -5.62 -1.46
C SER A 80 10.32 -4.66 -0.88
N GLN A 81 10.63 -3.59 -1.62
CA GLN A 81 11.55 -2.54 -1.20
C GLN A 81 11.08 -1.18 -1.71
N VAL A 82 11.09 -0.18 -0.85
CA VAL A 82 10.85 1.21 -1.24
C VAL A 82 12.17 1.95 -1.43
N GLY A 83 12.16 3.03 -2.21
CA GLY A 83 13.34 3.87 -2.42
C GLY A 83 14.34 3.36 -3.46
N GLN A 84 13.99 2.37 -4.29
CA GLN A 84 14.90 1.80 -5.28
C GLN A 84 15.04 2.66 -6.55
N GLN A 85 13.94 3.18 -7.07
CA GLN A 85 13.93 4.00 -8.28
C GLN A 85 13.86 5.49 -7.96
N TRP A 86 13.14 5.84 -6.90
CA TRP A 86 12.96 7.20 -6.40
C TRP A 86 13.15 7.23 -4.90
N PRO A 87 13.71 8.31 -4.32
CA PRO A 87 13.85 8.44 -2.88
C PRO A 87 12.50 8.26 -2.17
N PHE A 88 12.50 7.46 -1.11
CA PHE A 88 11.33 7.29 -0.25
C PHE A 88 11.39 8.27 0.91
N TYR A 89 10.71 9.40 0.73
CA TYR A 89 10.69 10.46 1.73
C TYR A 89 9.77 10.13 2.89
N SER A 90 10.28 10.31 4.09
CA SER A 90 9.53 10.23 5.33
C SER A 90 9.90 11.38 6.27
N TYR A 91 9.20 11.51 7.39
CA TYR A 91 9.48 12.54 8.37
C TYR A 91 9.84 11.90 9.71
N ARG A 92 11.02 12.28 10.22
CA ARG A 92 11.42 11.92 11.58
C ARG A 92 10.92 12.97 12.53
N MET A 93 10.18 12.57 13.56
CA MET A 93 9.81 13.44 14.67
C MET A 93 10.92 13.45 15.71
N THR A 94 11.40 14.65 16.06
CA THR A 94 12.40 14.88 17.11
C THR A 94 11.94 15.96 18.05
N THR A 95 12.39 15.88 19.31
CA THR A 95 12.13 16.95 20.30
C THR A 95 13.40 17.77 20.47
N LEU A 96 13.30 19.06 20.20
CA LEU A 96 14.33 20.04 20.52
C LEU A 96 13.99 20.74 21.84
N THR A 97 14.91 20.68 22.79
CA THR A 97 14.78 21.41 24.06
C THR A 97 15.82 22.53 24.08
N GLN A 98 15.39 23.74 24.28
CA GLN A 98 16.25 24.92 24.42
C GLN A 98 15.97 25.61 25.77
N HIS A 99 17.02 26.01 26.46
CA HIS A 99 16.93 26.79 27.67
C HIS A 99 17.54 28.16 27.45
N SER A 100 16.76 29.23 27.73
CA SER A 100 17.25 30.59 27.73
C SER A 100 17.61 30.97 29.18
N GLN A 101 18.90 31.25 29.42
CA GLN A 101 19.35 31.75 30.71
C GLN A 101 18.84 33.15 31.04
N GLU A 102 18.69 34.01 30.03
CA GLU A 102 18.19 35.37 30.19
C GLU A 102 16.72 35.44 30.62
N LEU A 103 15.92 34.46 30.09
CA LEU A 103 14.49 34.41 30.36
C LEU A 103 14.14 33.39 31.46
N ASP A 104 15.13 32.65 31.96
CA ASP A 104 14.97 31.49 32.86
C ASP A 104 13.83 30.59 32.41
N ARG A 105 13.82 30.27 31.11
CA ARG A 105 12.74 29.51 30.48
C ARG A 105 13.25 28.41 29.59
N THR A 106 12.67 27.24 29.78
CA THR A 106 12.89 26.07 28.89
C THR A 106 11.72 25.94 27.93
N VAL A 107 12.04 25.88 26.63
CA VAL A 107 11.08 25.64 25.55
C VAL A 107 11.35 24.30 24.92
N ARG A 108 10.30 23.51 24.71
CA ARG A 108 10.32 22.28 23.95
C ARG A 108 9.52 22.45 22.65
N ALA A 109 10.12 22.08 21.54
CA ALA A 109 9.48 22.08 20.23
C ALA A 109 9.61 20.71 19.58
N GLU A 110 8.53 20.25 18.98
CA GLU A 110 8.57 19.09 18.10
C GLU A 110 8.96 19.52 16.69
N LEU A 111 9.94 18.85 16.11
CA LEU A 111 10.47 19.12 14.78
C LEU A 111 10.17 17.92 13.87
N LEU A 112 9.77 18.21 12.65
CA LEU A 112 9.69 17.23 11.57
C LEU A 112 10.89 17.46 10.63
N SER A 113 11.76 16.46 10.55
CA SER A 113 12.90 16.47 9.63
C SER A 113 12.63 15.54 8.47
N LEU A 114 12.75 16.02 7.23
CA LEU A 114 12.67 15.17 6.04
C LEU A 114 13.87 14.22 6.02
N VAL A 115 13.59 12.93 5.86
CA VAL A 115 14.59 11.85 5.86
C VAL A 115 14.23 10.77 4.84
N THR A 116 15.18 9.91 4.51
CA THR A 116 15.00 8.71 3.67
C THR A 116 15.30 7.42 4.42
N ASP A 117 15.13 7.42 5.73
CA ASP A 117 15.54 6.33 6.62
C ASP A 117 14.85 4.98 6.35
N LEU A 118 13.72 5.01 5.63
CA LEU A 118 12.92 3.82 5.33
C LEU A 118 13.24 3.22 3.96
N GLU A 119 14.23 3.76 3.23
CA GLU A 119 14.69 3.15 1.98
C GLU A 119 15.18 1.73 2.20
N GLY A 120 14.84 0.82 1.28
CA GLY A 120 15.14 -0.60 1.39
C GLY A 120 14.19 -1.38 2.30
N CYS A 121 13.28 -0.72 3.01
CA CYS A 121 12.24 -1.40 3.78
C CYS A 121 11.11 -1.89 2.88
N SER A 122 10.40 -2.92 3.33
CA SER A 122 9.15 -3.33 2.70
C SER A 122 7.99 -2.43 3.15
N GLU A 123 7.06 -2.17 2.23
CA GLU A 123 5.86 -1.38 2.53
C GLU A 123 4.59 -2.21 2.37
N VAL A 124 3.65 -2.06 3.28
CA VAL A 124 2.27 -2.54 3.14
C VAL A 124 1.35 -1.34 2.91
N GLY A 125 0.68 -1.32 1.77
CA GLY A 125 -0.11 -0.16 1.36
C GLY A 125 -1.34 -0.53 0.55
N GLY A 126 -1.85 0.45 -0.19
CA GLY A 126 -2.86 0.26 -1.22
C GLY A 126 -4.17 -0.38 -0.77
N LEU A 127 -4.52 -0.30 0.53
CA LEU A 127 -5.73 -0.93 1.03
C LEU A 127 -6.96 -0.08 0.71
N PHE A 128 -7.81 -0.62 -0.13
CA PHE A 128 -9.12 -0.04 -0.42
C PHE A 128 -10.19 -1.12 -0.36
N LEU A 129 -11.33 -0.80 0.24
CA LEU A 129 -12.51 -1.65 0.29
C LEU A 129 -13.71 -0.85 -0.22
N HIS A 130 -14.46 -1.46 -1.14
CA HIS A 130 -15.66 -0.87 -1.68
C HIS A 130 -16.61 -0.46 -0.53
N PRO A 131 -17.21 0.75 -0.59
CA PRO A 131 -18.05 1.26 0.51
C PRO A 131 -19.16 0.30 0.95
N ALA A 132 -19.77 -0.43 0.02
CA ALA A 132 -20.82 -1.39 0.33
C ALA A 132 -20.36 -2.60 1.18
N GLU A 133 -19.06 -2.88 1.24
CA GLU A 133 -18.51 -4.04 1.96
C GLU A 133 -17.87 -3.66 3.31
N ARG A 134 -17.92 -2.40 3.72
CA ARG A 134 -17.19 -1.90 4.90
C ARG A 134 -17.69 -2.44 6.24
N ALA A 135 -18.93 -2.94 6.30
CA ALA A 135 -19.51 -3.48 7.53
C ALA A 135 -19.19 -4.96 7.81
N GLY A 136 -18.60 -5.70 6.84
CA GLY A 136 -18.45 -7.16 6.89
C GLY A 136 -17.14 -7.71 7.47
N GLY A 137 -16.28 -6.88 8.06
CA GLY A 137 -14.97 -7.33 8.56
C GLY A 137 -13.91 -7.55 7.47
N PHE A 138 -14.24 -7.34 6.21
CA PHE A 138 -13.35 -7.56 5.06
C PHE A 138 -12.14 -6.61 5.03
N GLY A 139 -12.25 -5.42 5.62
CA GLY A 139 -11.12 -4.52 5.81
C GLY A 139 -10.02 -5.14 6.66
N LEU A 140 -10.39 -5.89 7.71
CA LEU A 140 -9.44 -6.61 8.56
C LEU A 140 -8.81 -7.80 7.82
N LEU A 141 -9.61 -8.51 7.01
CA LEU A 141 -9.11 -9.59 6.16
C LEU A 141 -8.05 -9.06 5.18
N LEU A 142 -8.35 -7.98 4.44
CA LEU A 142 -7.40 -7.31 3.54
C LEU A 142 -6.14 -6.83 4.29
N ALA A 143 -6.30 -6.23 5.47
CA ALA A 143 -5.18 -5.75 6.24
C ALA A 143 -4.23 -6.87 6.68
N ARG A 144 -4.77 -7.97 7.18
CA ARG A 144 -4.00 -9.10 7.73
C ARG A 144 -3.43 -10.02 6.65
N SER A 145 -4.07 -10.15 5.51
CA SER A 145 -3.61 -11.01 4.41
C SER A 145 -2.21 -10.63 3.92
N ARG A 146 -1.87 -9.35 3.96
CA ARG A 146 -0.53 -8.86 3.57
C ARG A 146 0.56 -9.44 4.47
N TYR A 147 0.33 -9.46 5.77
CA TYR A 147 1.29 -10.03 6.73
C TYR A 147 1.40 -11.56 6.60
N LEU A 148 0.28 -12.23 6.32
CA LEU A 148 0.30 -13.67 6.03
C LEU A 148 1.10 -13.96 4.77
N PHE A 149 0.90 -13.19 3.72
CA PHE A 149 1.66 -13.32 2.47
C PHE A 149 3.16 -13.15 2.72
N ILE A 150 3.57 -12.09 3.43
CA ILE A 150 4.97 -11.84 3.77
C ILE A 150 5.54 -13.00 4.59
N ALA A 151 4.78 -13.54 5.55
CA ALA A 151 5.25 -14.65 6.38
C ALA A 151 5.46 -15.96 5.59
N MET A 152 4.70 -16.16 4.51
CA MET A 152 4.78 -17.35 3.64
C MET A 152 5.90 -17.25 2.59
N HIS A 153 6.37 -16.03 2.30
CA HIS A 153 7.29 -15.75 1.19
C HIS A 153 8.56 -15.00 1.66
N ARG A 154 9.02 -15.30 2.88
CA ARG A 154 10.28 -14.77 3.43
C ARG A 154 11.49 -15.43 2.79
#